data_9b10319e33916e3c5fe64cc0e7991079
#
_entry.id   9b10319e33916e3c5fe64cc0e7991079
#
_cell.length_a   1.000
_cell.length_b   1.000
_cell.length_c   1.000
_cell.angle_alpha   90.00
_cell.angle_beta   90.00
_cell.angle_gamma   90.00
#
_symmetry.space_group_name_H-M   'P 1'
#
loop_
_entity.id
_entity.type
_entity.pdbx_description
1 polymer ?
#
loop_
_entity_poly.entity_id
_entity_poly.type
_entity_poly.pdbx_seq_one_letter_code
_entity_poly.pdbx_strand_id
1 'polypeptide(L)'
;MSNYYLHRISYYENIDIASPLLKDGNYLSIVGFENLYGDKLYDIVAKKDENAFNKYLKEKKSKFKSVPQLWRFLNFKKDDLIIVPKPKKFSVYKIVGDKFLGNDDKELSETLAKLKLNNHKENGKYLLGYFWKVEPVAVNISRSKYADALLTRRMHFRGTNINCNKIKDSIDSAIKNFNENKPIDLFSDIVDSCGKDILKLIKEKLNPAKFEKLIELYFKQCGANDVYKPSKTDNDEGDCDVEAVFEPIKTIIHVQAKFYDKVAGKWAIEQIDDFIEFIDNKPEDDGYIHIGWVISTCDDFSDKAKELA
;
A
#
# COMPACT_ATOMS: atom_id res chain seq x y z
N MET A 1 12.25 16.78 -10.35
CA MET A 1 11.52 15.84 -9.48
C MET A 1 10.16 16.44 -9.16
N SER A 2 9.09 15.67 -9.34
CA SER A 2 7.72 16.06 -8.98
C SER A 2 7.56 16.05 -7.46
N ASN A 3 6.82 17.00 -6.92
CA ASN A 3 6.44 16.99 -5.51
C ASN A 3 5.04 16.41 -5.36
N TYR A 4 4.75 15.95 -4.14
CA TYR A 4 3.47 15.39 -3.76
C TYR A 4 2.81 16.27 -2.71
N TYR A 5 1.55 16.63 -2.95
CA TYR A 5 0.79 17.47 -2.03
C TYR A 5 -0.59 16.86 -1.79
N LEU A 6 -1.04 16.91 -0.56
CA LEU A 6 -2.44 16.72 -0.24
C LEU A 6 -3.11 18.10 -0.32
N HIS A 7 -4.21 18.21 -1.04
CA HIS A 7 -5.01 19.43 -1.14
C HIS A 7 -6.49 19.10 -0.95
N ARG A 8 -7.09 19.74 0.05
CA ARG A 8 -8.53 19.63 0.31
C ARG A 8 -9.27 20.67 -0.49
N ILE A 9 -10.23 20.23 -1.28
CA ILE A 9 -11.20 21.12 -1.89
C ILE A 9 -12.24 21.50 -0.82
N SER A 10 -12.51 22.79 -0.70
CA SER A 10 -13.42 23.34 0.30
C SER A 10 -14.76 23.67 -0.31
N TYR A 11 -15.80 23.62 0.52
CA TYR A 11 -17.11 24.18 0.20
C TYR A 11 -17.10 25.67 0.57
N TYR A 12 -17.78 26.49 -0.21
CA TYR A 12 -18.06 27.87 0.13
C TYR A 12 -19.54 27.99 0.51
N GLU A 13 -19.82 28.47 1.72
CA GLU A 13 -21.16 28.63 2.26
C GLU A 13 -22.09 27.42 2.01
N ASN A 14 -21.56 26.20 2.19
CA ASN A 14 -22.23 24.93 1.92
C ASN A 14 -22.50 24.61 0.42
N ILE A 15 -21.95 25.39 -0.50
CA ILE A 15 -22.05 25.15 -1.94
C ILE A 15 -20.78 24.48 -2.44
N ASP A 16 -20.91 23.30 -3.03
CA ASP A 16 -19.78 22.60 -3.64
C ASP A 16 -19.52 23.10 -5.06
N ILE A 17 -18.64 24.07 -5.20
CA ILE A 17 -18.20 24.60 -6.50
C ILE A 17 -16.93 23.90 -6.97
N ALA A 18 -16.04 23.57 -6.04
CA ALA A 18 -14.70 23.06 -6.34
C ALA A 18 -14.73 21.63 -6.89
N SER A 19 -15.66 20.77 -6.43
CA SER A 19 -15.73 19.38 -6.89
C SER A 19 -16.16 19.22 -8.35
N PRO A 20 -17.23 19.88 -8.84
CA PRO A 20 -17.58 19.86 -10.26
C PRO A 20 -16.48 20.46 -11.13
N LEU A 21 -15.89 21.58 -10.71
CA LEU A 21 -14.82 22.23 -11.45
C LEU A 21 -13.59 21.33 -11.59
N LEU A 22 -13.23 20.60 -10.55
CA LEU A 22 -12.12 19.66 -10.59
C LEU A 22 -12.46 18.41 -11.44
N LYS A 23 -13.66 17.85 -11.26
CA LYS A 23 -14.06 16.59 -11.90
C LYS A 23 -14.34 16.75 -13.39
N ASP A 24 -15.08 17.79 -13.73
CA ASP A 24 -15.66 17.97 -15.06
C ASP A 24 -14.94 19.09 -15.85
N GLY A 25 -14.23 20.00 -15.15
CA GLY A 25 -13.48 21.11 -15.75
C GLY A 25 -11.97 20.91 -15.75
N ASN A 26 -11.42 19.95 -14.98
CA ASN A 26 -9.98 19.74 -14.81
C ASN A 26 -9.22 20.96 -14.22
N TYR A 27 -9.90 21.72 -13.36
CA TYR A 27 -9.28 22.82 -12.63
C TYR A 27 -9.29 22.55 -11.12
N LEU A 28 -8.13 22.64 -10.50
CA LEU A 28 -7.95 22.61 -9.06
C LEU A 28 -8.01 24.05 -8.52
N SER A 29 -8.83 24.31 -7.52
CA SER A 29 -9.01 25.64 -6.95
C SER A 29 -8.66 25.70 -5.47
N ILE A 30 -8.34 26.90 -4.99
CA ILE A 30 -8.27 27.23 -3.57
C ILE A 30 -9.29 28.31 -3.25
N VAL A 31 -10.10 28.08 -2.24
CA VAL A 31 -11.21 28.96 -1.85
C VAL A 31 -10.78 29.95 -0.76
N GLY A 32 -11.41 31.12 -0.73
CA GLY A 32 -11.35 32.04 0.40
C GLY A 32 -10.22 33.07 0.33
N PHE A 33 -9.68 33.34 -0.86
CA PHE A 33 -8.61 34.34 -1.06
C PHE A 33 -8.98 35.37 -2.14
N GLU A 34 -10.23 35.57 -2.37
CA GLU A 34 -10.82 36.46 -3.42
C GLU A 34 -10.39 37.93 -3.31
N ASN A 35 -9.97 38.37 -2.13
CA ASN A 35 -9.50 39.74 -1.89
C ASN A 35 -7.99 39.93 -2.06
N LEU A 36 -7.28 38.88 -2.42
CA LEU A 36 -5.80 38.89 -2.52
C LEU A 36 -5.30 38.84 -3.96
N TYR A 37 -6.03 39.46 -4.89
CA TYR A 37 -5.69 39.44 -6.32
C TYR A 37 -4.87 40.65 -6.75
N GLY A 38 -4.16 40.48 -7.84
CA GLY A 38 -3.49 41.52 -8.60
C GLY A 38 -2.05 41.16 -9.00
N ASP A 39 -1.54 41.89 -10.00
CA ASP A 39 -0.23 41.68 -10.60
C ASP A 39 0.89 41.68 -9.58
N LYS A 40 0.81 42.54 -8.55
CA LYS A 40 1.79 42.62 -7.46
C LYS A 40 1.96 41.26 -6.75
N LEU A 41 0.90 40.50 -6.55
CA LEU A 41 1.00 39.20 -5.91
C LEU A 41 1.65 38.16 -6.82
N TYR A 42 1.37 38.20 -8.11
CA TYR A 42 2.03 37.35 -9.10
C TYR A 42 3.53 37.61 -9.15
N ASP A 43 3.95 38.88 -9.16
CA ASP A 43 5.37 39.25 -9.16
C ASP A 43 6.10 38.73 -7.92
N ILE A 44 5.46 38.85 -6.75
CA ILE A 44 5.99 38.32 -5.49
C ILE A 44 6.16 36.81 -5.55
N VAL A 45 5.15 36.11 -6.06
CA VAL A 45 5.18 34.64 -6.16
C VAL A 45 6.19 34.19 -7.23
N ALA A 46 6.29 34.89 -8.36
CA ALA A 46 7.26 34.60 -9.39
C ALA A 46 8.71 34.74 -8.89
N LYS A 47 8.97 35.75 -8.06
CA LYS A 47 10.26 35.97 -7.41
C LYS A 47 10.52 35.05 -6.22
N LYS A 48 9.53 34.25 -5.80
CA LYS A 48 9.57 33.37 -4.61
C LYS A 48 9.93 34.12 -3.31
N ASP A 49 9.54 35.37 -3.20
CA ASP A 49 9.80 36.19 -2.04
C ASP A 49 8.71 36.05 -0.97
N GLU A 50 8.92 35.10 -0.06
CA GLU A 50 7.99 34.82 1.03
C GLU A 50 7.85 35.99 2.01
N ASN A 51 8.92 36.80 2.20
CA ASN A 51 8.86 37.95 3.07
C ASN A 51 7.99 39.06 2.46
N ALA A 52 8.15 39.34 1.17
CA ALA A 52 7.30 40.28 0.44
C ALA A 52 5.83 39.78 0.41
N PHE A 53 5.63 38.50 0.29
CA PHE A 53 4.28 37.86 0.36
C PHE A 53 3.63 38.12 1.72
N ASN A 54 4.33 37.85 2.81
CA ASN A 54 3.83 38.09 4.17
C ASN A 54 3.55 39.56 4.43
N LYS A 55 4.40 40.48 3.92
CA LYS A 55 4.19 41.93 4.00
C LYS A 55 2.95 42.34 3.23
N TYR A 56 2.79 41.90 1.99
CA TYR A 56 1.60 42.14 1.16
C TYR A 56 0.31 41.71 1.86
N LEU A 57 0.29 40.54 2.48
CA LEU A 57 -0.88 40.07 3.21
C LEU A 57 -1.22 40.94 4.42
N LYS A 58 -0.23 41.41 5.16
CA LYS A 58 -0.42 42.34 6.28
C LYS A 58 -0.98 43.69 5.82
N GLU A 59 -0.50 44.23 4.72
CA GLU A 59 -0.99 45.46 4.10
C GLU A 59 -2.47 45.36 3.69
N LYS A 60 -2.87 44.18 3.18
CA LYS A 60 -4.26 43.90 2.80
C LYS A 60 -5.17 43.56 3.99
N LYS A 61 -4.69 43.69 5.24
CA LYS A 61 -5.43 43.32 6.46
C LYS A 61 -6.07 41.94 6.40
N SER A 62 -5.39 41.01 5.78
CA SER A 62 -5.90 39.63 5.63
C SER A 62 -6.11 39.02 7.00
N LYS A 63 -7.35 38.61 7.30
CA LYS A 63 -7.70 37.88 8.52
C LYS A 63 -7.44 36.36 8.41
N PHE A 64 -6.91 35.88 7.29
CA PHE A 64 -6.78 34.48 7.02
C PHE A 64 -5.63 33.85 7.80
N LYS A 65 -5.96 32.81 8.57
CA LYS A 65 -4.99 32.00 9.30
C LYS A 65 -4.23 31.00 8.40
N SER A 66 -4.61 30.86 7.12
CA SER A 66 -4.14 29.85 6.18
C SER A 66 -3.12 30.35 5.14
N VAL A 67 -2.40 31.41 5.47
CA VAL A 67 -1.36 32.02 4.62
C VAL A 67 -0.34 31.05 4.07
N PRO A 68 0.23 30.12 4.86
CA PRO A 68 1.19 29.14 4.34
C PRO A 68 0.58 28.19 3.30
N GLN A 69 -0.73 27.92 3.39
CA GLN A 69 -1.43 27.07 2.42
C GLN A 69 -1.60 27.79 1.08
N LEU A 70 -1.95 29.08 1.09
CA LEU A 70 -2.00 29.89 -0.12
C LEU A 70 -0.62 29.98 -0.78
N TRP A 71 0.41 30.30 -0.02
CA TRP A 71 1.78 30.36 -0.52
C TRP A 71 2.18 29.04 -1.20
N ARG A 72 1.92 27.91 -0.55
CA ARG A 72 2.20 26.57 -1.11
C ARG A 72 1.40 26.31 -2.39
N PHE A 73 0.11 26.64 -2.41
CA PHE A 73 -0.74 26.47 -3.57
C PHE A 73 -0.23 27.28 -4.78
N LEU A 74 0.14 28.52 -4.57
CA LEU A 74 0.66 29.40 -5.61
C LEU A 74 2.05 28.98 -6.14
N ASN A 75 2.77 28.17 -5.38
CA ASN A 75 4.09 27.64 -5.73
C ASN A 75 4.07 26.18 -6.22
N PHE A 76 2.92 25.59 -6.48
CA PHE A 76 2.87 24.33 -7.19
C PHE A 76 3.55 24.47 -8.56
N LYS A 77 4.00 23.37 -9.11
CA LYS A 77 4.71 23.34 -10.40
C LYS A 77 4.06 22.31 -11.31
N LYS A 78 4.30 22.46 -12.62
CA LYS A 78 4.01 21.44 -13.59
C LYS A 78 4.60 20.10 -13.14
N ASP A 79 3.85 19.03 -13.34
CA ASP A 79 4.13 17.65 -12.95
C ASP A 79 4.07 17.35 -11.43
N ASP A 80 3.73 18.33 -10.57
CA ASP A 80 3.42 18.04 -9.18
C ASP A 80 2.14 17.19 -9.08
N LEU A 81 2.12 16.23 -8.15
CA LEU A 81 0.99 15.34 -7.90
C LEU A 81 0.17 15.83 -6.71
N ILE A 82 -1.12 15.95 -6.92
CA ILE A 82 -2.06 16.50 -5.94
C ILE A 82 -3.06 15.42 -5.52
N ILE A 83 -2.99 15.04 -4.26
CA ILE A 83 -3.92 14.10 -3.64
C ILE A 83 -5.12 14.90 -3.10
N VAL A 84 -6.31 14.62 -3.62
CA VAL A 84 -7.56 15.24 -3.20
C VAL A 84 -8.39 14.24 -2.39
N PRO A 85 -8.42 14.36 -1.06
CA PRO A 85 -9.18 13.45 -0.20
C PRO A 85 -10.69 13.77 -0.28
N LYS A 86 -11.49 12.69 -0.32
CA LYS A 86 -12.96 12.69 -0.19
C LYS A 86 -13.38 11.70 0.91
N PRO A 87 -14.62 11.69 1.37
CA PRO A 87 -15.12 10.66 2.27
C PRO A 87 -14.89 9.24 1.68
N LYS A 88 -14.22 8.37 2.43
CA LYS A 88 -13.90 6.97 2.05
C LYS A 88 -13.06 6.77 0.77
N LYS A 89 -12.76 7.83 0.02
CA LYS A 89 -12.03 7.79 -1.25
C LYS A 89 -11.01 8.91 -1.33
N PHE A 90 -10.16 8.87 -2.34
CA PHE A 90 -9.31 9.99 -2.75
C PHE A 90 -9.08 9.92 -4.25
N SER A 91 -8.59 11.02 -4.81
CA SER A 91 -8.19 11.09 -6.22
C SER A 91 -6.82 11.73 -6.32
N VAL A 92 -6.08 11.40 -7.35
CA VAL A 92 -4.77 11.99 -7.62
C VAL A 92 -4.82 12.68 -8.98
N TYR A 93 -4.36 13.90 -9.01
CA TYR A 93 -4.27 14.76 -10.20
C TYR A 93 -2.84 15.22 -10.38
N LYS A 94 -2.46 15.48 -11.63
CA LYS A 94 -1.17 16.07 -11.99
C LYS A 94 -1.37 17.51 -12.49
N ILE A 95 -0.54 18.43 -12.04
CA ILE A 95 -0.50 19.80 -12.57
C ILE A 95 0.04 19.76 -14.00
N VAL A 96 -0.71 20.32 -14.96
CA VAL A 96 -0.33 20.30 -16.40
C VAL A 96 -0.15 21.69 -17.00
N GLY A 97 -0.67 22.74 -16.37
CA GLY A 97 -0.59 24.10 -16.87
C GLY A 97 -0.03 25.08 -15.85
N ASP A 98 -0.10 26.34 -16.21
CA ASP A 98 0.22 27.43 -15.32
C ASP A 98 -0.95 27.75 -14.37
N LYS A 99 -0.67 28.57 -13.36
CA LYS A 99 -1.66 29.08 -12.45
C LYS A 99 -2.45 30.22 -13.09
N PHE A 100 -3.73 30.25 -12.82
CA PHE A 100 -4.63 31.27 -13.33
C PHE A 100 -5.30 32.03 -12.19
N LEU A 101 -5.58 33.32 -12.45
CA LEU A 101 -6.59 34.07 -11.69
C LEU A 101 -7.96 33.85 -12.32
N GLY A 102 -8.99 33.74 -11.50
CA GLY A 102 -10.33 33.36 -11.93
C GLY A 102 -11.01 34.20 -12.99
N ASN A 103 -10.49 35.40 -13.30
CA ASN A 103 -11.08 36.28 -14.32
C ASN A 103 -10.20 36.45 -15.58
N ASP A 104 -8.98 35.94 -15.59
CA ASP A 104 -8.01 36.29 -16.64
C ASP A 104 -7.86 35.18 -17.69
N ASP A 105 -8.47 34.01 -17.47
CA ASP A 105 -8.43 32.87 -18.38
C ASP A 105 -9.79 32.66 -19.08
N LYS A 106 -9.81 32.73 -20.42
CA LYS A 106 -11.00 32.56 -21.24
C LYS A 106 -11.57 31.14 -21.15
N GLU A 107 -10.67 30.11 -21.19
CA GLU A 107 -11.06 28.70 -21.11
C GLU A 107 -11.71 28.38 -19.76
N LEU A 108 -11.14 28.90 -18.66
CA LEU A 108 -11.71 28.77 -17.34
C LEU A 108 -13.10 29.43 -17.26
N SER A 109 -13.25 30.65 -17.82
CA SER A 109 -14.51 31.36 -17.83
C SER A 109 -15.60 30.62 -18.61
N GLU A 110 -15.25 30.04 -19.75
CA GLU A 110 -16.15 29.20 -20.56
C GLU A 110 -16.50 27.90 -19.79
N THR A 111 -15.54 27.29 -19.12
CA THR A 111 -15.77 26.11 -18.29
C THR A 111 -16.69 26.38 -17.11
N LEU A 112 -16.49 27.51 -16.41
CA LEU A 112 -17.37 27.95 -15.33
C LEU A 112 -18.81 28.20 -15.82
N ALA A 113 -18.96 28.78 -16.99
CA ALA A 113 -20.29 29.01 -17.62
C ALA A 113 -20.95 27.67 -18.00
N LYS A 114 -20.21 26.76 -18.63
CA LYS A 114 -20.68 25.42 -19.02
C LYS A 114 -21.17 24.62 -17.81
N LEU A 115 -20.44 24.70 -16.70
CA LEU A 115 -20.75 24.00 -15.44
C LEU A 115 -21.81 24.76 -14.62
N LYS A 116 -22.37 25.88 -15.14
CA LYS A 116 -23.32 26.77 -14.46
C LYS A 116 -22.80 27.32 -13.12
N LEU A 117 -21.48 27.50 -13.00
CA LEU A 117 -20.81 28.02 -11.82
C LEU A 117 -20.50 29.54 -11.90
N ASN A 118 -20.83 30.19 -13.02
CA ASN A 118 -20.56 31.60 -13.28
C ASN A 118 -21.40 32.58 -12.42
N ASN A 119 -22.47 32.10 -11.77
CA ASN A 119 -23.31 32.92 -10.89
C ASN A 119 -22.74 33.04 -9.46
N HIS A 120 -21.71 32.29 -9.12
CA HIS A 120 -21.05 32.36 -7.83
C HIS A 120 -20.00 33.48 -7.80
N LYS A 121 -20.49 34.72 -7.92
CA LYS A 121 -19.70 35.95 -7.87
C LYS A 121 -20.17 36.82 -6.72
N GLU A 122 -19.23 37.32 -5.93
CA GLU A 122 -19.47 38.37 -4.98
C GLU A 122 -18.73 39.62 -5.45
N ASN A 123 -19.40 40.77 -5.53
CA ASN A 123 -18.84 42.04 -6.04
C ASN A 123 -18.11 41.87 -7.39
N GLY A 124 -18.68 41.07 -8.30
CA GLY A 124 -18.13 40.85 -9.65
C GLY A 124 -16.90 39.90 -9.72
N LYS A 125 -16.45 39.38 -8.59
CA LYS A 125 -15.30 38.43 -8.53
C LYS A 125 -15.77 37.02 -8.20
N TYR A 126 -15.17 36.04 -8.83
CA TYR A 126 -15.41 34.64 -8.48
C TYR A 126 -14.99 34.35 -7.05
N LEU A 127 -15.79 33.58 -6.32
CA LEU A 127 -15.50 33.16 -4.96
C LEU A 127 -14.32 32.15 -4.89
N LEU A 128 -14.01 31.50 -6.00
CA LEU A 128 -12.84 30.66 -6.19
C LEU A 128 -11.71 31.52 -6.74
N GLY A 129 -10.65 31.75 -5.96
CA GLY A 129 -9.64 32.74 -6.28
C GLY A 129 -8.59 32.34 -7.28
N TYR A 130 -7.94 31.22 -7.04
CA TYR A 130 -6.79 30.75 -7.81
C TYR A 130 -7.03 29.34 -8.31
N PHE A 131 -6.48 29.05 -9.50
CA PHE A 131 -6.70 27.80 -10.21
C PHE A 131 -5.39 27.25 -10.77
N TRP A 132 -5.36 25.92 -10.85
CA TRP A 132 -4.37 25.19 -11.62
C TRP A 132 -5.08 24.26 -12.58
N LYS A 133 -4.62 24.23 -13.84
CA LYS A 133 -5.05 23.21 -14.79
C LYS A 133 -4.42 21.89 -14.43
N VAL A 134 -5.22 20.83 -14.32
CA VAL A 134 -4.79 19.52 -13.88
C VAL A 134 -5.31 18.43 -14.81
N GLU A 135 -4.68 17.28 -14.78
CA GLU A 135 -5.19 16.06 -15.41
C GLU A 135 -5.37 14.96 -14.36
N PRO A 136 -6.37 14.09 -14.50
CA PRO A 136 -6.57 12.98 -13.60
C PRO A 136 -5.47 11.92 -13.83
N VAL A 137 -4.83 11.45 -12.74
CA VAL A 137 -3.91 10.31 -12.73
C VAL A 137 -4.63 9.05 -12.28
N ALA A 138 -5.38 9.15 -11.17
CA ALA A 138 -6.22 8.08 -10.67
C ALA A 138 -7.37 8.66 -9.85
N VAL A 139 -8.60 8.27 -10.15
CA VAL A 139 -9.81 8.92 -9.63
C VAL A 139 -10.67 7.95 -8.83
N ASN A 140 -11.19 8.44 -7.70
CA ASN A 140 -12.08 7.66 -6.81
C ASN A 140 -11.44 6.40 -6.21
N ILE A 141 -10.15 6.43 -5.92
CA ILE A 141 -9.43 5.34 -5.26
C ILE A 141 -10.05 5.09 -3.88
N SER A 142 -10.43 3.84 -3.60
CA SER A 142 -10.94 3.44 -2.27
C SER A 142 -9.83 3.48 -1.24
N ARG A 143 -10.02 4.24 -0.13
CA ARG A 143 -9.02 4.30 0.96
C ARG A 143 -8.82 2.95 1.62
N SER A 144 -9.89 2.23 1.91
CA SER A 144 -9.82 0.95 2.61
C SER A 144 -9.15 -0.15 1.79
N LYS A 145 -9.15 -0.02 0.45
CA LYS A 145 -8.58 -1.04 -0.44
C LYS A 145 -7.14 -0.73 -0.85
N TYR A 146 -6.77 0.55 -0.97
CA TYR A 146 -5.54 0.93 -1.66
C TYR A 146 -4.64 1.89 -0.88
N ALA A 147 -5.11 2.48 0.24
CA ALA A 147 -4.28 3.37 1.05
C ALA A 147 -3.73 2.64 2.27
N ASP A 148 -2.42 2.67 2.44
CA ASP A 148 -1.74 2.20 3.64
C ASP A 148 -2.01 3.11 4.86
N ALA A 149 -1.44 2.75 6.00
CA ALA A 149 -1.61 3.48 7.24
C ALA A 149 -1.03 4.91 7.19
N LEU A 150 0.11 5.11 6.48
CA LEU A 150 0.77 6.41 6.38
C LEU A 150 -0.06 7.38 5.53
N LEU A 151 -0.51 6.94 4.36
CA LEU A 151 -1.36 7.72 3.47
C LEU A 151 -2.72 8.00 4.11
N THR A 152 -3.33 7.00 4.76
CA THR A 152 -4.60 7.16 5.48
C THR A 152 -4.48 8.21 6.58
N ARG A 153 -3.42 8.13 7.41
CA ARG A 153 -3.14 9.12 8.47
C ARG A 153 -2.94 10.52 7.89
N ARG A 154 -2.23 10.63 6.76
CA ARG A 154 -2.01 11.92 6.10
C ARG A 154 -3.31 12.53 5.60
N MET A 155 -4.24 11.74 5.11
CA MET A 155 -5.55 12.20 4.67
C MET A 155 -6.45 12.74 5.79
N HIS A 156 -6.14 12.51 7.06
CA HIS A 156 -6.81 13.13 8.21
C HIS A 156 -6.31 14.55 8.53
N PHE A 157 -5.28 15.04 7.84
CA PHE A 157 -4.83 16.42 7.99
C PHE A 157 -5.98 17.41 7.74
N ARG A 158 -6.19 18.37 8.66
CA ARG A 158 -7.35 19.27 8.64
C ARG A 158 -7.11 20.58 7.87
N GLY A 159 -5.87 20.91 7.54
CA GLY A 159 -5.55 22.11 6.74
C GLY A 159 -5.86 21.94 5.26
N THR A 160 -5.86 23.07 4.52
CA THR A 160 -6.19 23.07 3.08
C THR A 160 -5.20 22.25 2.26
N ASN A 161 -3.89 22.42 2.47
CA ASN A 161 -2.89 21.63 1.79
C ASN A 161 -1.62 21.39 2.63
N ILE A 162 -0.89 20.31 2.33
CA ILE A 162 0.38 19.96 2.97
C ILE A 162 1.27 19.18 2.00
N ASN A 163 2.59 19.33 2.15
CA ASN A 163 3.57 18.54 1.41
C ASN A 163 3.56 17.08 1.88
N CYS A 164 3.61 16.15 0.93
CA CYS A 164 3.54 14.71 1.13
C CYS A 164 4.77 13.95 0.59
N ASN A 165 5.87 14.62 0.28
CA ASN A 165 7.07 13.98 -0.28
C ASN A 165 7.63 12.86 0.60
N LYS A 166 7.45 12.95 1.94
CA LYS A 166 7.90 11.91 2.87
C LYS A 166 7.13 10.59 2.78
N ILE A 167 5.98 10.60 2.11
CA ILE A 167 5.13 9.42 1.92
C ILE A 167 4.86 9.17 0.43
N LYS A 168 5.74 9.64 -0.45
CA LYS A 168 5.58 9.48 -1.90
C LYS A 168 5.40 8.01 -2.29
N ASP A 169 6.19 7.11 -1.69
CA ASP A 169 6.15 5.68 -1.99
C ASP A 169 4.79 5.05 -1.66
N SER A 170 4.15 5.46 -0.55
CA SER A 170 2.77 5.08 -0.21
C SER A 170 1.76 5.55 -1.25
N ILE A 171 1.95 6.76 -1.80
CA ILE A 171 1.05 7.34 -2.81
C ILE A 171 1.23 6.61 -4.14
N ASP A 172 2.48 6.39 -4.58
CA ASP A 172 2.80 5.70 -5.82
C ASP A 172 2.31 4.25 -5.80
N SER A 173 2.51 3.55 -4.66
CA SER A 173 1.99 2.20 -4.45
C SER A 173 0.46 2.16 -4.52
N ALA A 174 -0.23 3.13 -3.91
CA ALA A 174 -1.69 3.20 -3.98
C ALA A 174 -2.21 3.42 -5.40
N ILE A 175 -1.55 4.29 -6.20
CA ILE A 175 -1.87 4.53 -7.61
C ILE A 175 -1.64 3.26 -8.42
N LYS A 176 -0.47 2.63 -8.27
CA LYS A 176 -0.11 1.40 -8.96
C LYS A 176 -1.10 0.28 -8.67
N ASN A 177 -1.34 0.01 -7.39
CA ASN A 177 -2.24 -1.06 -6.97
C ASN A 177 -3.68 -0.83 -7.46
N PHE A 178 -4.14 0.43 -7.48
CA PHE A 178 -5.44 0.77 -8.04
C PHE A 178 -5.51 0.51 -9.55
N ASN A 179 -4.51 0.91 -10.31
CA ASN A 179 -4.46 0.70 -11.76
C ASN A 179 -4.34 -0.78 -12.13
N GLU A 180 -3.65 -1.58 -11.31
CA GLU A 180 -3.51 -3.03 -11.47
C GLU A 180 -4.68 -3.82 -10.86
N ASN A 181 -5.66 -3.14 -10.24
CA ASN A 181 -6.76 -3.76 -9.49
C ASN A 181 -6.29 -4.74 -8.41
N LYS A 182 -5.19 -4.43 -7.74
CA LYS A 182 -4.60 -5.21 -6.65
C LYS A 182 -4.80 -4.48 -5.31
N PRO A 183 -5.91 -4.70 -4.60
CA PRO A 183 -6.11 -4.09 -3.30
C PRO A 183 -5.06 -4.59 -2.30
N ILE A 184 -4.74 -3.76 -1.30
CA ILE A 184 -3.88 -4.15 -0.19
C ILE A 184 -4.59 -5.29 0.57
N ASP A 185 -3.98 -6.44 0.59
CA ASP A 185 -4.38 -7.57 1.44
C ASP A 185 -3.53 -7.55 2.72
N LEU A 186 -4.03 -6.84 3.72
CA LEU A 186 -3.33 -6.70 5.00
C LEU A 186 -3.04 -8.04 5.68
N PHE A 187 -3.89 -9.03 5.46
CA PHE A 187 -3.68 -10.35 6.06
C PHE A 187 -2.50 -11.06 5.41
N SER A 188 -2.48 -11.16 4.09
CA SER A 188 -1.36 -11.74 3.34
C SER A 188 -0.06 -10.97 3.59
N ASP A 189 -0.07 -9.63 3.55
CA ASP A 189 1.12 -8.80 3.81
C ASP A 189 1.70 -9.03 5.22
N ILE A 190 0.84 -9.18 6.24
CA ILE A 190 1.26 -9.46 7.62
C ILE A 190 1.80 -10.88 7.72
N VAL A 191 1.08 -11.86 7.18
CA VAL A 191 1.49 -13.28 7.22
C VAL A 191 2.83 -13.46 6.52
N ASP A 192 3.03 -12.88 5.35
CA ASP A 192 4.29 -12.96 4.61
C ASP A 192 5.46 -12.29 5.35
N SER A 193 5.19 -11.12 5.96
CA SER A 193 6.22 -10.42 6.74
C SER A 193 6.58 -11.19 8.00
N CYS A 194 5.59 -11.64 8.78
CA CYS A 194 5.82 -12.44 9.97
C CYS A 194 6.48 -13.78 9.64
N GLY A 195 6.09 -14.43 8.54
CA GLY A 195 6.70 -15.67 8.08
C GLY A 195 8.20 -15.54 7.80
N LYS A 196 8.60 -14.47 7.11
CA LYS A 196 10.02 -14.17 6.85
C LYS A 196 10.81 -13.92 8.13
N ASP A 197 10.25 -13.16 9.06
CA ASP A 197 10.90 -12.86 10.34
C ASP A 197 11.01 -14.12 11.20
N ILE A 198 9.99 -14.98 11.22
CA ILE A 198 10.01 -16.27 11.92
C ILE A 198 11.04 -17.21 11.30
N LEU A 199 11.08 -17.35 9.97
CA LEU A 199 12.05 -18.19 9.28
C LEU A 199 13.49 -17.74 9.57
N LYS A 200 13.74 -16.43 9.57
CA LYS A 200 15.03 -15.86 9.95
C LYS A 200 15.41 -16.24 11.38
N LEU A 201 14.48 -16.10 12.35
CA LEU A 201 14.73 -16.50 13.74
C LEU A 201 15.00 -18.00 13.88
N ILE A 202 14.29 -18.85 13.15
CA ILE A 202 14.51 -20.29 13.11
C ILE A 202 15.95 -20.57 12.65
N LYS A 203 16.37 -19.99 11.52
CA LYS A 203 17.74 -20.15 10.99
C LYS A 203 18.83 -19.68 11.95
N GLU A 204 18.60 -18.55 12.65
CA GLU A 204 19.59 -17.95 13.56
C GLU A 204 19.65 -18.63 14.94
N LYS A 205 18.56 -19.19 15.45
CA LYS A 205 18.44 -19.63 16.86
C LYS A 205 18.36 -21.13 17.02
N LEU A 206 17.97 -21.87 15.99
CA LEU A 206 17.85 -23.32 16.08
C LEU A 206 19.06 -24.02 15.45
N ASN A 207 19.13 -25.29 15.74
CA ASN A 207 19.99 -26.27 15.07
C ASN A 207 19.11 -27.43 14.56
N PRO A 208 19.63 -28.41 13.78
CA PRO A 208 18.82 -29.50 13.24
C PRO A 208 17.93 -30.18 14.29
N ALA A 209 18.50 -30.61 15.43
CA ALA A 209 17.74 -31.29 16.48
C ALA A 209 16.62 -30.42 17.11
N LYS A 210 16.87 -29.13 17.27
CA LYS A 210 15.82 -28.17 17.72
C LYS A 210 14.77 -27.89 16.67
N PHE A 211 15.14 -27.99 15.39
CA PHE A 211 14.20 -27.84 14.29
C PHE A 211 13.25 -29.05 14.21
N GLU A 212 13.75 -30.27 14.34
CA GLU A 212 12.93 -31.48 14.49
C GLU A 212 11.95 -31.32 15.67
N LYS A 213 12.44 -30.82 16.80
CA LYS A 213 11.59 -30.56 17.97
C LYS A 213 10.53 -29.49 17.75
N LEU A 214 10.83 -28.47 16.96
CA LEU A 214 9.85 -27.46 16.55
C LEU A 214 8.74 -28.10 15.68
N ILE A 215 9.12 -29.01 14.78
CA ILE A 215 8.16 -29.77 13.95
C ILE A 215 7.27 -30.65 14.82
N GLU A 216 7.81 -31.35 15.81
CA GLU A 216 7.02 -32.11 16.76
C GLU A 216 5.97 -31.21 17.49
N LEU A 217 6.41 -30.05 17.98
CA LEU A 217 5.53 -29.10 18.63
C LEU A 217 4.43 -28.57 17.69
N TYR A 218 4.78 -28.32 16.44
CA TYR A 218 3.83 -27.87 15.40
C TYR A 218 2.71 -28.90 15.21
N PHE A 219 3.03 -30.19 15.02
CA PHE A 219 2.01 -31.22 14.83
C PHE A 219 1.17 -31.48 16.08
N LYS A 220 1.74 -31.35 17.27
CA LYS A 220 0.97 -31.37 18.52
C LYS A 220 -0.05 -30.21 18.57
N GLN A 221 0.33 -29.01 18.14
CA GLN A 221 -0.58 -27.89 18.05
C GLN A 221 -1.63 -28.07 16.93
N CYS A 222 -1.32 -28.79 15.87
CA CYS A 222 -2.28 -29.17 14.81
C CYS A 222 -3.27 -30.25 15.27
N GLY A 223 -3.13 -30.79 16.48
CA GLY A 223 -4.07 -31.77 17.04
C GLY A 223 -3.69 -33.24 16.77
N ALA A 224 -2.43 -33.52 16.43
CA ALA A 224 -1.93 -34.90 16.40
C ALA A 224 -2.10 -35.57 17.79
N ASN A 225 -2.61 -36.79 17.81
CA ASN A 225 -2.83 -37.57 19.03
C ASN A 225 -1.50 -38.02 19.65
N ASP A 226 -0.55 -38.39 18.80
CA ASP A 226 0.81 -38.71 19.19
C ASP A 226 1.81 -38.13 18.20
N VAL A 227 2.99 -37.72 18.69
CA VAL A 227 4.10 -37.22 17.87
C VAL A 227 5.40 -37.69 18.47
N TYR A 228 6.17 -38.42 17.72
CA TYR A 228 7.43 -39.02 18.18
C TYR A 228 8.48 -39.08 17.08
N LYS A 229 9.71 -39.35 17.49
CA LYS A 229 10.80 -39.64 16.57
C LYS A 229 10.87 -41.16 16.39
N PRO A 230 10.75 -41.67 15.15
CA PRO A 230 10.82 -43.09 14.91
C PRO A 230 12.21 -43.64 15.24
N SER A 231 12.27 -44.93 15.49
CA SER A 231 13.56 -45.62 15.60
C SER A 231 14.23 -45.56 14.23
N LYS A 232 15.58 -45.37 14.22
CA LYS A 232 16.32 -45.39 12.96
C LYS A 232 16.13 -46.74 12.28
N THR A 233 15.69 -46.68 11.03
CA THR A 233 15.67 -47.83 10.12
C THR A 233 17.09 -48.10 9.58
N ASP A 234 17.36 -49.27 9.05
CA ASP A 234 18.60 -49.56 8.35
C ASP A 234 18.74 -48.67 7.10
N ASN A 235 19.95 -48.39 6.66
CA ASN A 235 20.28 -47.34 5.67
C ASN A 235 19.57 -47.48 4.29
N ASP A 236 18.97 -48.59 3.98
CA ASP A 236 18.28 -48.87 2.70
C ASP A 236 16.74 -48.67 2.73
N GLU A 237 16.19 -48.27 3.90
CA GLU A 237 14.73 -48.20 4.12
C GLU A 237 14.20 -46.75 4.15
N GLY A 238 14.98 -45.76 3.68
CA GLY A 238 14.63 -44.35 3.76
C GLY A 238 14.86 -43.76 5.16
N ASP A 239 14.45 -42.52 5.38
CA ASP A 239 14.66 -41.81 6.65
C ASP A 239 13.46 -40.93 6.99
N CYS A 240 13.02 -41.00 8.25
CA CYS A 240 11.95 -40.19 8.82
C CYS A 240 12.38 -39.59 10.14
N ASP A 241 12.30 -38.28 10.28
CA ASP A 241 12.76 -37.57 11.49
C ASP A 241 11.62 -37.38 12.53
N VAL A 242 10.35 -37.27 12.07
CA VAL A 242 9.19 -37.08 12.95
C VAL A 242 7.98 -37.80 12.38
N GLU A 243 7.28 -38.54 13.23
CA GLU A 243 5.96 -39.11 12.91
C GLU A 243 4.87 -38.43 13.72
N ALA A 244 3.77 -38.06 13.04
CA ALA A 244 2.61 -37.45 13.64
C ALA A 244 1.34 -38.24 13.35
N VAL A 245 0.70 -38.78 14.39
CA VAL A 245 -0.47 -39.67 14.30
C VAL A 245 -1.75 -38.87 14.52
N PHE A 246 -2.68 -38.97 13.59
CA PHE A 246 -4.01 -38.39 13.65
C PHE A 246 -5.08 -39.50 13.67
N GLU A 247 -5.36 -40.00 14.85
CA GLU A 247 -6.31 -41.10 15.10
C GLU A 247 -7.71 -40.88 14.49
N PRO A 248 -8.33 -39.69 14.64
CA PRO A 248 -9.70 -39.49 14.15
C PRO A 248 -9.87 -39.65 12.65
N ILE A 249 -8.80 -39.41 11.87
CA ILE A 249 -8.80 -39.48 10.42
C ILE A 249 -7.94 -40.65 9.90
N LYS A 250 -7.43 -41.48 10.81
CA LYS A 250 -6.58 -42.62 10.49
C LYS A 250 -5.44 -42.27 9.53
N THR A 251 -4.68 -41.24 9.89
CA THR A 251 -3.58 -40.73 9.06
C THR A 251 -2.31 -40.59 9.90
N ILE A 252 -1.19 -41.02 9.35
CA ILE A 252 0.15 -40.80 9.90
C ILE A 252 0.93 -39.95 8.91
N ILE A 253 1.48 -38.81 9.40
CA ILE A 253 2.35 -37.97 8.59
C ILE A 253 3.80 -38.25 9.00
N HIS A 254 4.58 -38.71 8.04
CA HIS A 254 6.01 -38.98 8.18
C HIS A 254 6.78 -37.79 7.64
N VAL A 255 7.68 -37.22 8.44
CA VAL A 255 8.36 -35.98 8.10
C VAL A 255 9.86 -36.17 8.02
N GLN A 256 10.44 -35.82 6.88
CA GLN A 256 11.86 -35.61 6.70
C GLN A 256 12.18 -34.12 6.94
N ALA A 257 12.94 -33.79 7.96
CA ALA A 257 13.34 -32.45 8.32
C ALA A 257 14.69 -32.07 7.71
N LYS A 258 14.75 -30.93 7.02
CA LYS A 258 16.01 -30.45 6.41
C LYS A 258 16.32 -29.02 6.86
N PHE A 259 17.37 -28.90 7.67
CA PHE A 259 17.86 -27.61 8.17
C PHE A 259 18.98 -27.10 7.26
N TYR A 260 18.61 -26.32 6.22
CA TYR A 260 19.52 -25.81 5.19
C TYR A 260 19.32 -24.34 4.92
N ASP A 261 20.43 -23.67 4.49
CA ASP A 261 20.39 -22.30 3.97
C ASP A 261 20.37 -22.22 2.43
N LYS A 262 20.38 -23.37 1.76
CA LYS A 262 20.44 -23.49 0.29
C LYS A 262 19.16 -24.16 -0.23
N VAL A 263 18.98 -24.13 -1.55
CA VAL A 263 17.90 -24.84 -2.23
C VAL A 263 17.95 -26.34 -1.90
N ALA A 264 16.83 -26.90 -1.44
CA ALA A 264 16.74 -28.32 -1.15
C ALA A 264 16.60 -29.12 -2.46
N GLY A 265 17.41 -30.17 -2.58
CA GLY A 265 17.37 -31.08 -3.73
C GLY A 265 16.33 -32.19 -3.57
N LYS A 266 16.15 -32.99 -4.62
CA LYS A 266 15.22 -34.12 -4.67
C LYS A 266 15.50 -35.24 -3.64
N TRP A 267 16.73 -35.35 -3.17
CA TRP A 267 17.17 -36.40 -2.23
C TRP A 267 16.30 -36.52 -0.96
N ALA A 268 15.84 -35.38 -0.43
CA ALA A 268 14.98 -35.41 0.76
C ALA A 268 13.59 -36.00 0.47
N ILE A 269 13.10 -35.85 -0.75
CA ILE A 269 11.82 -36.42 -1.21
C ILE A 269 12.02 -37.91 -1.45
N GLU A 270 13.07 -38.29 -2.18
CA GLU A 270 13.42 -39.69 -2.40
C GLU A 270 13.52 -40.50 -1.09
N GLN A 271 14.15 -39.92 -0.05
CA GLN A 271 14.24 -40.58 1.25
C GLN A 271 12.91 -40.82 1.96
N ILE A 272 11.99 -39.86 1.89
CA ILE A 272 10.68 -40.00 2.52
C ILE A 272 9.79 -40.94 1.69
N ASP A 273 9.90 -40.92 0.37
CA ASP A 273 9.18 -41.83 -0.52
C ASP A 273 9.63 -43.27 -0.31
N ASP A 274 10.97 -43.53 -0.24
CA ASP A 274 11.54 -44.85 0.07
C ASP A 274 11.02 -45.36 1.44
N PHE A 275 10.91 -44.43 2.43
CA PHE A 275 10.38 -44.77 3.75
C PHE A 275 8.88 -45.16 3.71
N ILE A 276 8.10 -44.43 2.95
CA ILE A 276 6.65 -44.72 2.77
C ILE A 276 6.49 -46.04 2.04
N GLU A 277 7.23 -46.30 0.95
CA GLU A 277 7.23 -47.56 0.22
C GLU A 277 7.60 -48.73 1.10
N PHE A 278 8.58 -48.57 1.99
CA PHE A 278 8.97 -49.59 2.99
C PHE A 278 7.79 -49.91 3.93
N ILE A 279 7.05 -48.89 4.41
CA ILE A 279 5.88 -49.08 5.30
C ILE A 279 4.74 -49.80 4.55
N ASP A 280 4.42 -49.36 3.36
CA ASP A 280 3.32 -49.90 2.55
C ASP A 280 3.56 -51.36 2.12
N ASN A 281 4.81 -51.76 2.01
CA ASN A 281 5.22 -53.15 1.71
C ASN A 281 5.24 -54.09 2.94
N LYS A 282 4.93 -53.61 4.14
CA LYS A 282 4.81 -54.45 5.32
C LYS A 282 3.59 -55.38 5.17
N PRO A 283 3.72 -56.68 5.62
CA PRO A 283 2.65 -57.62 5.46
C PRO A 283 1.38 -57.37 6.31
N GLU A 284 1.47 -56.46 7.28
CA GLU A 284 0.37 -56.10 8.17
C GLU A 284 -0.12 -54.71 7.83
N ASP A 285 -1.38 -54.62 7.39
CA ASP A 285 -2.08 -53.35 7.23
C ASP A 285 -2.49 -52.82 8.60
N ASP A 286 -1.97 -51.67 8.98
CA ASP A 286 -2.23 -51.01 10.26
C ASP A 286 -3.53 -50.15 10.21
N GLY A 287 -4.16 -50.03 9.03
CA GLY A 287 -5.38 -49.29 8.81
C GLY A 287 -5.22 -47.75 8.81
N TYR A 288 -3.99 -47.25 8.58
CA TYR A 288 -3.70 -45.85 8.44
C TYR A 288 -3.35 -45.48 7.00
N ILE A 289 -3.58 -44.21 6.67
CA ILE A 289 -3.05 -43.59 5.46
C ILE A 289 -1.70 -42.96 5.81
N HIS A 290 -0.66 -43.35 5.11
CA HIS A 290 0.69 -42.86 5.29
C HIS A 290 0.97 -41.73 4.30
N ILE A 291 1.46 -40.57 4.78
CA ILE A 291 1.76 -39.38 3.95
C ILE A 291 3.16 -38.90 4.27
N GLY A 292 4.02 -38.80 3.24
CA GLY A 292 5.36 -38.28 3.36
C GLY A 292 5.38 -36.73 3.24
N TRP A 293 6.07 -36.06 4.15
CA TRP A 293 6.31 -34.62 4.09
C TRP A 293 7.79 -34.31 4.19
N VAL A 294 8.26 -33.32 3.40
CA VAL A 294 9.57 -32.70 3.58
C VAL A 294 9.37 -31.29 4.10
N ILE A 295 9.87 -31.02 5.31
CA ILE A 295 9.85 -29.69 5.91
C ILE A 295 11.27 -29.15 5.96
N SER A 296 11.51 -27.98 5.36
CA SER A 296 12.83 -27.39 5.26
C SER A 296 12.87 -25.92 5.65
N THR A 297 14.04 -25.45 6.14
CA THR A 297 14.33 -24.03 6.34
C THR A 297 14.86 -23.35 5.08
N CYS A 298 15.01 -24.06 3.96
CA CYS A 298 15.49 -23.49 2.69
C CYS A 298 14.49 -22.47 2.13
N ASP A 299 14.98 -21.58 1.26
CA ASP A 299 14.14 -20.55 0.65
C ASP A 299 13.29 -21.11 -0.50
N ASP A 300 13.71 -22.23 -1.12
CA ASP A 300 12.98 -22.92 -2.20
C ASP A 300 13.48 -24.36 -2.38
N PHE A 301 12.68 -25.15 -3.11
CA PHE A 301 13.05 -26.50 -3.58
C PHE A 301 13.47 -26.44 -5.04
N SER A 302 14.39 -27.31 -5.45
CA SER A 302 14.81 -27.43 -6.86
C SER A 302 13.64 -27.85 -7.75
N ASP A 303 13.68 -27.50 -9.05
CA ASP A 303 12.63 -27.88 -9.99
C ASP A 303 12.43 -29.39 -10.03
N LYS A 304 13.51 -30.18 -9.99
CA LYS A 304 13.45 -31.64 -9.91
C LYS A 304 12.81 -32.16 -8.62
N ALA A 305 12.96 -31.43 -7.51
CA ALA A 305 12.28 -31.80 -6.27
C ALA A 305 10.78 -31.51 -6.35
N LYS A 306 10.38 -30.37 -6.96
CA LYS A 306 8.98 -30.03 -7.16
C LYS A 306 8.25 -30.92 -8.17
N GLU A 307 8.98 -31.48 -9.14
CA GLU A 307 8.43 -32.44 -10.12
C GLU A 307 8.24 -33.83 -9.52
N LEU A 308 9.02 -34.19 -8.51
CA LEU A 308 8.94 -35.48 -7.85
C LEU A 308 7.86 -35.51 -6.78
N ALA A 309 7.61 -34.40 -6.07
CA ALA A 309 6.58 -34.26 -5.04
C ALA A 309 5.19 -34.05 -5.61
#